data_cd4c009f7ab615b426dcdaf1e331af5c
#
_entry.id   cd4c009f7ab615b426dcdaf1e331af5c
#
_cell.length_a   1.000
_cell.length_b   1.000
_cell.length_c   1.000
_cell.angle_alpha   90.00
_cell.angle_beta   90.00
_cell.angle_gamma   90.00
#
_symmetry.space_group_name_H-M   'P 1'
#
loop_
_entity.id
_entity.type
_entity.pdbx_description
1 polymer ?
#
loop_
_entity_poly.entity_id
_entity_poly.type
_entity_poly.pdbx_seq_one_letter_code
_entity_poly.pdbx_strand_id
1 'polypeptide(L)'
;MAFSTGHGHLREPQSIISYAALACITIQANQNEMHGGQSVPNFDYAMADGVKKTYAKEYYTWLAASMRLEAGIDDGQAAAIIARAKSEITEELRIANMDAYGKALLALKPEGISEEDLKKAHDFAVAEALKTTEKQTHQAMEALIHNLNTMNSRAGAQVPFSSVNYGTDTSEEARMVIRNLLTATEDGLGGGETPIFPVQIFKVKEGVNFNPGDPNYDLFQLALKTSAQRLFPNFSFIDAPFNLQYYRPGDYNTEVAYMGCRTRVMGNVYDPTKEVTCGRGNLSFTSINLPRLGIEAHGDIDKFFKSLDDMIDLVIRQLMHRFKIQCSKVVRNYPFLMGQGIWIDSEHLDMDDSVAEVLKHGTLSVGFIGLAETLKALTGKHHGESEASQKLGLEIIGHMRNRMDEESRKTGLNFTLLATPAEGLSGRFVRIDQKKYGKIPGVTDREYYTNSFHVPVYYPIKAYKKIQLEAPYHALTNAGHISYVELDGDTCKNLKAFESVIRYMKEQGIGYGSVNHPVDRDPVCGYTGVIDDICPRCGRKEGEPVSLAFLKELRKKYPNVPVYTDEEIMAGGIEHDWRRTQECGCSSK
;
A
#
# COMPACT_ATOMS: atom_id res chain seq x y z
N MET A 1 -16.32 19.53 -8.75
CA MET A 1 -15.14 20.39 -9.06
C MET A 1 -14.50 19.87 -10.32
N ALA A 2 -14.16 20.72 -11.29
CA ALA A 2 -13.52 20.25 -12.52
C ALA A 2 -12.04 19.99 -12.24
N PHE A 3 -11.60 18.78 -12.40
CA PHE A 3 -10.23 18.33 -12.13
C PHE A 3 -9.36 18.52 -13.38
N SER A 4 -8.18 19.11 -13.26
CA SER A 4 -7.28 19.39 -14.40
C SER A 4 -5.85 18.91 -14.15
N THR A 5 -5.27 18.26 -15.14
CA THR A 5 -3.85 17.87 -15.18
C THR A 5 -2.98 18.91 -15.93
N GLY A 6 -3.52 20.07 -16.21
CA GLY A 6 -2.85 21.15 -16.98
C GLY A 6 -3.18 21.17 -18.49
N HIS A 7 -3.84 20.14 -19.03
CA HIS A 7 -4.23 20.03 -20.43
C HIS A 7 -5.75 20.03 -20.67
N GLY A 8 -6.52 20.45 -19.69
CA GLY A 8 -7.98 20.48 -19.71
C GLY A 8 -8.58 19.90 -18.43
N HIS A 9 -9.90 19.99 -18.32
CA HIS A 9 -10.62 19.51 -17.15
C HIS A 9 -11.17 18.11 -17.36
N LEU A 10 -10.95 17.23 -16.39
CA LEU A 10 -11.57 15.91 -16.35
C LEU A 10 -13.03 16.04 -15.89
N ARG A 11 -13.90 15.28 -16.52
CA ARG A 11 -15.29 15.18 -16.08
C ARG A 11 -15.37 14.43 -14.76
N GLU A 12 -16.38 14.70 -13.97
CA GLU A 12 -16.70 13.89 -12.81
C GLU A 12 -16.94 12.44 -13.24
N PRO A 13 -16.27 11.46 -12.64
CA PRO A 13 -16.42 10.06 -13.00
C PRO A 13 -17.82 9.54 -12.69
N GLN A 14 -18.41 8.76 -13.61
CA GLN A 14 -19.77 8.26 -13.55
C GLN A 14 -19.86 6.72 -13.50
N SER A 15 -18.72 6.03 -13.43
CA SER A 15 -18.66 4.57 -13.35
C SER A 15 -17.39 4.12 -12.64
N ILE A 16 -17.38 2.90 -12.10
CA ILE A 16 -16.20 2.33 -11.45
C ILE A 16 -14.96 2.34 -12.37
N ILE A 17 -15.13 2.11 -13.67
CA ILE A 17 -14.04 2.17 -14.64
C ILE A 17 -13.43 3.57 -14.69
N SER A 18 -14.24 4.61 -14.72
CA SER A 18 -13.74 6.00 -14.74
C SER A 18 -13.18 6.45 -13.39
N TYR A 19 -13.67 5.91 -12.27
CA TYR A 19 -13.07 6.13 -10.94
C TYR A 19 -11.66 5.50 -10.85
N ALA A 20 -11.50 4.25 -11.28
CA ALA A 20 -10.20 3.58 -11.32
C ALA A 20 -9.21 4.29 -12.25
N ALA A 21 -9.67 4.74 -13.42
CA ALA A 21 -8.86 5.55 -14.34
C ALA A 21 -8.43 6.89 -13.70
N LEU A 22 -9.34 7.58 -13.01
CA LEU A 22 -9.02 8.82 -12.30
C LEU A 22 -7.99 8.60 -11.19
N ALA A 23 -8.07 7.49 -10.44
CA ALA A 23 -7.06 7.14 -9.43
C ALA A 23 -5.66 6.99 -10.07
N CYS A 24 -5.55 6.29 -11.21
CA CYS A 24 -4.29 6.17 -11.95
C CYS A 24 -3.76 7.54 -12.42
N ILE A 25 -4.62 8.38 -13.00
CA ILE A 25 -4.26 9.72 -13.47
C ILE A 25 -3.77 10.58 -12.30
N THR A 26 -4.47 10.55 -11.16
CA THR A 26 -4.10 11.31 -9.96
C THR A 26 -2.72 10.90 -9.46
N ILE A 27 -2.46 9.60 -9.32
CA ILE A 27 -1.17 9.07 -8.88
C ILE A 27 -0.05 9.50 -9.85
N GLN A 28 -0.26 9.35 -11.15
CA GLN A 28 0.73 9.67 -12.18
C GLN A 28 1.02 11.17 -12.28
N ALA A 29 -0.02 12.01 -12.26
CA ALA A 29 0.14 13.45 -12.33
C ALA A 29 0.84 14.00 -11.08
N ASN A 30 0.44 13.52 -9.90
CA ASN A 30 1.03 13.95 -8.63
C ASN A 30 2.50 13.55 -8.51
N GLN A 31 2.89 12.40 -9.05
CA GLN A 31 4.28 11.94 -9.03
C GLN A 31 5.23 12.87 -9.81
N ASN A 32 4.74 13.62 -10.80
CA ASN A 32 5.57 14.57 -11.55
C ASN A 32 5.99 15.78 -10.69
N GLU A 33 5.25 16.10 -9.65
CA GLU A 33 5.48 17.26 -8.78
C GLU A 33 6.12 16.89 -7.44
N MET A 34 6.15 15.60 -7.10
CA MET A 34 6.71 15.05 -5.88
C MET A 34 7.76 14.00 -6.17
N HIS A 35 8.69 13.80 -5.26
CA HIS A 35 9.55 12.61 -5.21
C HIS A 35 9.00 11.60 -4.20
N GLY A 36 9.37 10.33 -4.36
CA GLY A 36 8.89 9.24 -3.48
C GLY A 36 7.56 8.66 -3.95
N GLY A 37 6.93 7.90 -3.09
CA GLY A 37 5.71 7.17 -3.38
C GLY A 37 4.43 7.98 -3.17
N GLN A 38 3.37 7.51 -3.80
CA GLN A 38 2.01 8.04 -3.72
C GLN A 38 1.10 7.01 -3.07
N SER A 39 0.15 7.43 -2.23
CA SER A 39 -0.78 6.52 -1.57
C SER A 39 -2.21 7.03 -1.61
N VAL A 40 -3.16 6.14 -1.87
CA VAL A 40 -4.58 6.39 -1.64
C VAL A 40 -4.95 5.80 -0.27
N PRO A 41 -5.25 6.64 0.74
CA PRO A 41 -5.40 6.17 2.12
C PRO A 41 -6.72 5.44 2.41
N ASN A 42 -7.77 5.68 1.62
CA ASN A 42 -9.12 5.13 1.81
C ASN A 42 -9.69 4.70 0.45
N PHE A 43 -9.02 3.73 -0.17
CA PHE A 43 -9.31 3.32 -1.55
C PHE A 43 -10.70 2.68 -1.70
N ASP A 44 -11.11 1.85 -0.74
CA ASP A 44 -12.44 1.21 -0.70
C ASP A 44 -13.56 2.26 -0.63
N TYR A 45 -13.47 3.21 0.29
CA TYR A 45 -14.44 4.32 0.38
C TYR A 45 -14.50 5.15 -0.90
N ALA A 46 -13.34 5.49 -1.47
CA ALA A 46 -13.27 6.29 -2.69
C ALA A 46 -13.87 5.58 -3.92
N MET A 47 -13.67 4.27 -4.04
CA MET A 47 -14.16 3.49 -5.17
C MET A 47 -15.62 3.04 -5.02
N ALA A 48 -16.14 2.97 -3.79
CA ALA A 48 -17.52 2.59 -3.51
C ALA A 48 -18.54 3.46 -4.26
N ASP A 49 -18.30 4.77 -4.34
CA ASP A 49 -19.14 5.67 -5.14
C ASP A 49 -19.16 5.33 -6.63
N GLY A 50 -18.04 4.87 -7.17
CA GLY A 50 -17.94 4.39 -8.55
C GLY A 50 -18.79 3.13 -8.79
N VAL A 51 -18.76 2.19 -7.86
CA VAL A 51 -19.62 0.99 -7.89
C VAL A 51 -21.08 1.38 -7.78
N LYS A 52 -21.44 2.24 -6.83
CA LYS A 52 -22.81 2.74 -6.65
C LYS A 52 -23.38 3.37 -7.91
N LYS A 53 -22.63 4.28 -8.55
CA LYS A 53 -23.05 4.94 -9.80
C LYS A 53 -23.19 3.92 -10.94
N THR A 54 -22.28 2.94 -11.02
CA THR A 54 -22.34 1.87 -12.01
C THR A 54 -23.57 1.02 -11.79
N TYR A 55 -23.80 0.56 -10.55
CA TYR A 55 -24.95 -0.27 -10.21
C TYR A 55 -26.29 0.44 -10.52
N ALA A 56 -26.42 1.70 -10.14
CA ALA A 56 -27.62 2.47 -10.44
C ALA A 56 -27.88 2.60 -11.95
N LYS A 57 -26.83 2.85 -12.74
CA LYS A 57 -26.94 2.89 -14.20
C LYS A 57 -27.38 1.55 -14.79
N GLU A 58 -26.72 0.47 -14.36
CA GLU A 58 -27.03 -0.87 -14.86
C GLU A 58 -28.43 -1.31 -14.44
N TYR A 59 -28.83 -1.02 -13.19
CA TYR A 59 -30.18 -1.30 -12.72
C TYR A 59 -31.25 -0.67 -13.61
N TYR A 60 -31.17 0.63 -13.90
CA TYR A 60 -32.15 1.27 -14.77
C TYR A 60 -32.08 0.78 -16.21
N THR A 61 -30.93 0.39 -16.70
CA THR A 61 -30.78 -0.21 -18.03
C THR A 61 -31.51 -1.57 -18.12
N TRP A 62 -31.30 -2.42 -17.15
CA TRP A 62 -31.93 -3.72 -17.08
C TRP A 62 -33.42 -3.62 -16.73
N LEU A 63 -33.83 -2.68 -15.90
CA LEU A 63 -35.24 -2.41 -15.58
C LEU A 63 -35.99 -2.00 -16.85
N ALA A 64 -35.44 -1.08 -17.66
CA ALA A 64 -36.05 -0.69 -18.93
C ALA A 64 -36.16 -1.88 -19.89
N ALA A 65 -35.10 -2.67 -20.03
CA ALA A 65 -35.08 -3.83 -20.91
C ALA A 65 -36.10 -4.89 -20.48
N SER A 66 -36.18 -5.19 -19.19
CA SER A 66 -37.11 -6.18 -18.65
C SER A 66 -38.58 -5.74 -18.77
N MET A 67 -38.88 -4.48 -18.46
CA MET A 67 -40.25 -3.93 -18.63
C MET A 67 -40.72 -4.05 -20.09
N ARG A 68 -39.82 -3.85 -21.05
CA ARG A 68 -40.15 -4.02 -22.47
C ARG A 68 -40.40 -5.48 -22.83
N LEU A 69 -39.61 -6.40 -22.33
CA LEU A 69 -39.69 -7.83 -22.64
C LEU A 69 -40.88 -8.49 -21.95
N GLU A 70 -41.13 -8.20 -20.69
CA GLU A 70 -42.16 -8.85 -19.87
C GLU A 70 -43.53 -8.19 -20.04
N ALA A 71 -43.60 -6.85 -20.06
CA ALA A 71 -44.87 -6.11 -20.12
C ALA A 71 -45.19 -5.54 -21.52
N GLY A 72 -44.28 -5.67 -22.49
CA GLY A 72 -44.49 -5.18 -23.86
C GLY A 72 -44.63 -3.68 -23.99
N ILE A 73 -44.15 -2.88 -23.01
CA ILE A 73 -44.19 -1.43 -23.05
C ILE A 73 -43.13 -0.86 -24.00
N ASP A 74 -43.37 0.31 -24.57
CA ASP A 74 -42.42 0.94 -25.46
C ASP A 74 -41.31 1.69 -24.69
N ASP A 75 -40.28 2.13 -25.43
CA ASP A 75 -39.12 2.84 -24.86
C ASP A 75 -39.48 4.14 -24.14
N GLY A 76 -40.51 4.85 -24.66
CA GLY A 76 -40.98 6.11 -24.07
C GLY A 76 -41.68 5.89 -22.73
N GLN A 77 -42.52 4.86 -22.65
CA GLN A 77 -43.18 4.47 -21.41
C GLN A 77 -42.19 3.97 -20.36
N ALA A 78 -41.23 3.12 -20.75
CA ALA A 78 -40.18 2.66 -19.84
C ALA A 78 -39.32 3.85 -19.30
N ALA A 79 -38.93 4.78 -20.19
CA ALA A 79 -38.19 5.97 -19.80
C ALA A 79 -39.01 6.88 -18.86
N ALA A 80 -40.33 7.04 -19.07
CA ALA A 80 -41.19 7.82 -18.20
C ALA A 80 -41.31 7.21 -16.80
N ILE A 81 -41.45 5.88 -16.70
CA ILE A 81 -41.47 5.15 -15.41
C ILE A 81 -40.17 5.36 -14.67
N ILE A 82 -39.02 5.23 -15.33
CA ILE A 82 -37.69 5.42 -14.74
C ILE A 82 -37.49 6.88 -14.31
N ALA A 83 -37.91 7.86 -15.14
CA ALA A 83 -37.79 9.27 -14.78
C ALA A 83 -38.61 9.59 -13.53
N ARG A 84 -39.81 9.02 -13.43
CA ARG A 84 -40.67 9.14 -12.26
C ARG A 84 -40.05 8.47 -11.03
N ALA A 85 -39.51 7.26 -11.18
CA ALA A 85 -38.81 6.56 -10.10
C ALA A 85 -37.63 7.40 -9.56
N LYS A 86 -36.82 7.99 -10.45
CA LYS A 86 -35.69 8.87 -10.06
C LYS A 86 -36.11 10.14 -9.34
N SER A 87 -37.30 10.67 -9.59
CA SER A 87 -37.78 11.93 -9.01
C SER A 87 -38.62 11.75 -7.74
N GLU A 88 -39.33 10.65 -7.60
CA GLU A 88 -40.31 10.44 -6.53
C GLU A 88 -39.82 9.47 -5.45
N ILE A 89 -38.91 8.54 -5.77
CA ILE A 89 -38.37 7.58 -4.79
C ILE A 89 -37.26 8.30 -4.00
N THR A 90 -37.44 8.36 -2.70
CA THR A 90 -36.49 8.99 -1.75
C THR A 90 -35.44 8.01 -1.22
N GLU A 91 -35.72 6.70 -1.31
CA GLU A 91 -34.79 5.64 -0.96
C GLU A 91 -33.57 5.68 -1.88
N GLU A 92 -32.41 5.69 -1.26
CA GLU A 92 -31.16 5.68 -2.02
C GLU A 92 -30.98 4.34 -2.75
N LEU A 93 -30.74 4.40 -4.07
CA LEU A 93 -30.48 3.20 -4.88
C LEU A 93 -29.06 2.70 -4.60
N ARG A 94 -28.97 1.67 -3.76
CA ARG A 94 -27.75 0.97 -3.35
C ARG A 94 -27.98 -0.53 -3.36
N ILE A 95 -26.90 -1.30 -3.49
CA ILE A 95 -26.97 -2.78 -3.49
C ILE A 95 -27.72 -3.30 -2.25
N ALA A 96 -27.46 -2.74 -1.07
CA ALA A 96 -28.08 -3.17 0.19
C ALA A 96 -29.56 -2.74 0.34
N ASN A 97 -30.05 -1.78 -0.46
CA ASN A 97 -31.38 -1.17 -0.25
C ASN A 97 -32.43 -1.62 -1.28
N MET A 98 -32.12 -2.60 -2.12
CA MET A 98 -32.99 -2.93 -3.26
C MET A 98 -34.37 -3.44 -2.90
N ASP A 99 -34.53 -4.10 -1.77
CA ASP A 99 -35.86 -4.52 -1.26
C ASP A 99 -36.75 -3.30 -0.92
N ALA A 100 -36.17 -2.29 -0.26
CA ALA A 100 -36.88 -1.06 0.07
C ALA A 100 -37.17 -0.24 -1.19
N TYR A 101 -36.19 -0.13 -2.08
CA TYR A 101 -36.35 0.55 -3.36
C TYR A 101 -37.43 -0.11 -4.24
N GLY A 102 -37.46 -1.44 -4.31
CA GLY A 102 -38.49 -2.20 -5.04
C GLY A 102 -39.89 -1.96 -4.50
N LYS A 103 -40.07 -1.92 -3.18
CA LYS A 103 -41.36 -1.56 -2.56
C LYS A 103 -41.80 -0.15 -2.92
N ALA A 104 -40.88 0.81 -2.91
CA ALA A 104 -41.15 2.21 -3.29
C ALA A 104 -41.51 2.30 -4.79
N LEU A 105 -40.79 1.55 -5.65
CA LEU A 105 -41.10 1.47 -7.10
C LEU A 105 -42.51 0.94 -7.37
N LEU A 106 -42.92 -0.14 -6.70
CA LEU A 106 -44.24 -0.71 -6.81
C LEU A 106 -45.34 0.25 -6.30
N ALA A 107 -45.05 1.01 -5.25
CA ALA A 107 -45.96 2.02 -4.68
C ALA A 107 -46.29 3.17 -5.65
N LEU A 108 -45.42 3.44 -6.63
CA LEU A 108 -45.69 4.43 -7.69
C LEU A 108 -46.89 4.09 -8.58
N LYS A 109 -47.22 2.80 -8.70
CA LYS A 109 -48.33 2.29 -9.58
C LYS A 109 -48.29 2.94 -10.96
N PRO A 110 -47.22 2.77 -11.74
CA PRO A 110 -47.11 3.37 -13.05
C PRO A 110 -48.18 2.81 -14.01
N GLU A 111 -48.70 3.66 -14.88
CA GLU A 111 -49.65 3.23 -15.90
C GLU A 111 -48.98 2.35 -16.96
N GLY A 112 -49.73 1.39 -17.50
CA GLY A 112 -49.31 0.53 -18.62
C GLY A 112 -48.52 -0.72 -18.22
N ILE A 113 -48.27 -0.96 -16.91
CA ILE A 113 -47.61 -2.17 -16.42
C ILE A 113 -48.34 -2.71 -15.19
N SER A 114 -48.52 -4.05 -15.11
CA SER A 114 -49.05 -4.67 -13.91
C SER A 114 -48.05 -4.64 -12.75
N GLU A 115 -48.56 -4.69 -11.51
CA GLU A 115 -47.69 -4.75 -10.30
C GLU A 115 -46.83 -6.04 -10.34
N GLU A 116 -47.37 -7.15 -10.83
CA GLU A 116 -46.63 -8.40 -10.96
C GLU A 116 -45.51 -8.31 -11.98
N ASP A 117 -45.75 -7.73 -13.15
CA ASP A 117 -44.73 -7.58 -14.20
C ASP A 117 -43.67 -6.56 -13.79
N LEU A 118 -44.07 -5.47 -13.13
CA LEU A 118 -43.10 -4.50 -12.59
C LEU A 118 -42.22 -5.12 -11.53
N LYS A 119 -42.78 -6.00 -10.68
CA LYS A 119 -41.99 -6.73 -9.67
C LYS A 119 -41.00 -7.69 -10.33
N LYS A 120 -41.47 -8.49 -11.33
CA LYS A 120 -40.57 -9.37 -12.09
C LYS A 120 -39.46 -8.59 -12.77
N ALA A 121 -39.79 -7.45 -13.38
CA ALA A 121 -38.81 -6.59 -14.01
C ALA A 121 -37.79 -6.01 -12.99
N HIS A 122 -38.24 -5.63 -11.81
CA HIS A 122 -37.39 -5.19 -10.72
C HIS A 122 -36.44 -6.32 -10.27
N ASP A 123 -36.96 -7.49 -9.93
CA ASP A 123 -36.18 -8.63 -9.44
C ASP A 123 -35.11 -9.06 -10.47
N PHE A 124 -35.46 -9.08 -11.75
CA PHE A 124 -34.53 -9.36 -12.84
C PHE A 124 -33.46 -8.26 -12.96
N ALA A 125 -33.86 -6.98 -12.92
CA ALA A 125 -32.94 -5.87 -13.01
C ALA A 125 -31.92 -5.84 -11.85
N VAL A 126 -32.35 -6.17 -10.63
CA VAL A 126 -31.45 -6.29 -9.47
C VAL A 126 -30.38 -7.36 -9.72
N ALA A 127 -30.78 -8.55 -10.17
CA ALA A 127 -29.86 -9.66 -10.39
C ALA A 127 -28.84 -9.37 -11.52
N GLU A 128 -29.31 -8.86 -12.66
CA GLU A 128 -28.43 -8.60 -13.81
C GLU A 128 -27.56 -7.33 -13.60
N ALA A 129 -28.07 -6.31 -12.91
CA ALA A 129 -27.27 -5.15 -12.54
C ALA A 129 -26.13 -5.53 -11.59
N LEU A 130 -26.40 -6.39 -10.60
CA LEU A 130 -25.36 -6.87 -9.68
C LEU A 130 -24.25 -7.61 -10.45
N LYS A 131 -24.63 -8.56 -11.29
CA LYS A 131 -23.71 -9.35 -12.11
C LYS A 131 -22.88 -8.49 -13.07
N THR A 132 -23.53 -7.52 -13.73
CA THR A 132 -22.85 -6.61 -14.67
C THR A 132 -21.89 -5.68 -13.93
N THR A 133 -22.30 -5.15 -12.77
CA THR A 133 -21.48 -4.28 -11.93
C THR A 133 -20.27 -5.02 -11.37
N GLU A 134 -20.45 -6.26 -10.89
CA GLU A 134 -19.34 -7.12 -10.43
C GLU A 134 -18.29 -7.29 -11.53
N LYS A 135 -18.75 -7.66 -12.76
CA LYS A 135 -17.85 -7.80 -13.92
C LYS A 135 -17.10 -6.50 -14.24
N GLN A 136 -17.80 -5.37 -14.28
CA GLN A 136 -17.17 -4.06 -14.54
C GLN A 136 -16.19 -3.66 -13.44
N THR A 137 -16.50 -3.99 -12.19
CA THR A 137 -15.61 -3.72 -11.05
C THR A 137 -14.34 -4.56 -11.15
N HIS A 138 -14.46 -5.85 -11.49
CA HIS A 138 -13.29 -6.69 -11.72
C HIS A 138 -12.39 -6.15 -12.83
N GLN A 139 -12.96 -5.82 -13.97
CA GLN A 139 -12.22 -5.22 -15.10
C GLN A 139 -11.56 -3.88 -14.74
N ALA A 140 -12.22 -3.07 -13.91
CA ALA A 140 -11.64 -1.81 -13.44
C ALA A 140 -10.43 -2.02 -12.53
N MET A 141 -10.49 -3.02 -11.63
CA MET A 141 -9.37 -3.36 -10.74
C MET A 141 -8.21 -3.99 -11.50
N GLU A 142 -8.49 -4.87 -12.46
CA GLU A 142 -7.51 -5.41 -13.40
C GLU A 142 -6.79 -4.28 -14.17
N ALA A 143 -7.55 -3.36 -14.77
CA ALA A 143 -7.00 -2.22 -15.51
C ALA A 143 -6.16 -1.31 -14.61
N LEU A 144 -6.56 -1.07 -13.36
CA LEU A 144 -5.80 -0.29 -12.40
C LEU A 144 -4.44 -0.95 -12.10
N ILE A 145 -4.42 -2.26 -11.83
CA ILE A 145 -3.20 -3.01 -11.57
C ILE A 145 -2.28 -2.96 -12.79
N HIS A 146 -2.80 -3.25 -13.99
CA HIS A 146 -2.00 -3.21 -15.23
C HIS A 146 -1.44 -1.82 -15.49
N ASN A 147 -2.24 -0.76 -15.36
CA ASN A 147 -1.80 0.62 -15.58
C ASN A 147 -0.66 1.01 -14.63
N LEU A 148 -0.76 0.71 -13.35
CA LEU A 148 0.25 1.07 -12.36
C LEU A 148 1.55 0.27 -12.48
N ASN A 149 1.56 -0.85 -13.23
CA ASN A 149 2.76 -1.64 -13.51
C ASN A 149 3.37 -1.36 -14.90
N THR A 150 2.66 -0.69 -15.80
CA THR A 150 3.09 -0.52 -17.19
C THR A 150 3.23 0.94 -17.64
N MET A 151 2.42 1.85 -17.09
CA MET A 151 2.43 3.25 -17.50
C MET A 151 3.54 4.03 -16.79
N ASN A 152 4.41 4.64 -17.59
CA ASN A 152 5.49 5.48 -17.09
C ASN A 152 4.96 6.89 -16.78
N SER A 153 5.27 7.39 -15.59
CA SER A 153 4.86 8.73 -15.13
C SER A 153 5.94 9.79 -15.31
N ARG A 154 7.19 9.37 -15.50
CA ARG A 154 8.36 10.26 -15.66
C ARG A 154 9.24 9.85 -16.83
N ALA A 155 10.07 10.79 -17.30
CA ALA A 155 11.17 10.48 -18.20
C ALA A 155 12.11 9.42 -17.57
N GLY A 156 12.61 8.47 -18.37
CA GLY A 156 13.42 7.37 -17.89
C GLY A 156 12.64 6.11 -17.54
N ALA A 157 11.40 5.99 -18.03
CA ALA A 157 10.56 4.78 -17.90
C ALA A 157 10.24 4.37 -16.47
N GLN A 158 10.12 5.33 -15.54
CA GLN A 158 9.74 5.06 -14.16
C GLN A 158 8.23 4.87 -14.02
N VAL A 159 7.80 3.70 -13.58
CA VAL A 159 6.41 3.48 -13.13
C VAL A 159 6.16 4.15 -11.77
N PRO A 160 4.91 4.57 -11.45
CA PRO A 160 4.60 5.20 -10.17
C PRO A 160 4.80 4.23 -9.02
N PHE A 161 5.61 4.62 -8.04
CA PHE A 161 5.67 3.93 -6.75
C PHE A 161 4.37 4.25 -5.99
N SER A 162 3.40 3.38 -6.12
CA SER A 162 2.03 3.59 -5.67
C SER A 162 1.61 2.60 -4.61
N SER A 163 0.69 3.03 -3.74
CA SER A 163 0.04 2.18 -2.75
C SER A 163 -1.43 2.52 -2.56
N VAL A 164 -2.19 1.54 -2.09
CA VAL A 164 -3.61 1.69 -1.76
C VAL A 164 -3.88 1.04 -0.41
N ASN A 165 -4.65 1.74 0.45
CA ASN A 165 -5.09 1.23 1.74
C ASN A 165 -6.60 1.00 1.69
N TYR A 166 -7.07 -0.14 2.18
CA TYR A 166 -8.47 -0.56 2.13
C TYR A 166 -8.77 -1.64 3.19
N GLY A 167 -10.03 -1.96 3.40
CA GLY A 167 -10.47 -3.08 4.25
C GLY A 167 -11.53 -2.71 5.28
N THR A 168 -11.77 -1.43 5.56
CA THR A 168 -12.62 -0.98 6.67
C THR A 168 -14.01 -0.48 6.26
N ASP A 169 -14.26 -0.17 5.00
CA ASP A 169 -15.61 0.13 4.54
C ASP A 169 -16.42 -1.17 4.41
N THR A 170 -17.57 -1.22 5.10
CA THR A 170 -18.45 -2.39 5.18
C THR A 170 -19.65 -2.32 4.24
N SER A 171 -19.76 -1.27 3.41
CA SER A 171 -20.80 -1.18 2.39
C SER A 171 -20.64 -2.27 1.33
N GLU A 172 -21.74 -2.78 0.78
CA GLU A 172 -21.67 -3.82 -0.26
C GLU A 172 -20.89 -3.36 -1.50
N GLU A 173 -20.96 -2.07 -1.82
CA GLU A 173 -20.21 -1.46 -2.90
C GLU A 173 -18.69 -1.51 -2.64
N ALA A 174 -18.24 -1.15 -1.44
CA ALA A 174 -16.83 -1.23 -1.05
C ALA A 174 -16.35 -2.68 -0.92
N ARG A 175 -17.17 -3.56 -0.35
CA ARG A 175 -16.86 -5.00 -0.27
C ARG A 175 -16.63 -5.59 -1.67
N MET A 176 -17.42 -5.16 -2.67
CA MET A 176 -17.23 -5.52 -4.08
C MET A 176 -15.87 -5.04 -4.60
N VAL A 177 -15.47 -3.79 -4.30
CA VAL A 177 -14.15 -3.26 -4.67
C VAL A 177 -13.03 -4.08 -4.04
N ILE A 178 -13.07 -4.31 -2.73
CA ILE A 178 -12.04 -5.06 -1.99
C ILE A 178 -11.88 -6.47 -2.56
N ARG A 179 -13.00 -7.19 -2.76
CA ARG A 179 -12.99 -8.53 -3.33
C ARG A 179 -12.35 -8.55 -4.71
N ASN A 180 -12.77 -7.65 -5.58
CA ASN A 180 -12.29 -7.63 -6.96
C ASN A 180 -10.84 -7.13 -7.08
N LEU A 181 -10.36 -6.25 -6.20
CA LEU A 181 -8.95 -5.88 -6.14
C LEU A 181 -8.08 -7.07 -5.72
N LEU A 182 -8.50 -7.83 -4.71
CA LEU A 182 -7.79 -9.01 -4.23
C LEU A 182 -7.77 -10.12 -5.29
N THR A 183 -8.90 -10.40 -5.94
CA THR A 183 -8.98 -11.44 -6.99
C THR A 183 -8.18 -11.06 -8.23
N ALA A 184 -8.25 -9.81 -8.70
CA ALA A 184 -7.42 -9.33 -9.80
C ALA A 184 -5.91 -9.41 -9.47
N THR A 185 -5.54 -9.25 -8.20
CA THR A 185 -4.16 -9.47 -7.74
C THR A 185 -3.78 -10.94 -7.78
N GLU A 186 -4.68 -11.86 -7.39
CA GLU A 186 -4.47 -13.30 -7.51
C GLU A 186 -4.29 -13.74 -8.96
N ASP A 187 -5.05 -13.16 -9.90
CA ASP A 187 -4.94 -13.44 -11.32
C ASP A 187 -3.57 -13.01 -11.88
N GLY A 188 -2.99 -11.93 -11.35
CA GLY A 188 -1.68 -11.42 -11.72
C GLY A 188 -1.67 -10.64 -13.03
N LEU A 189 -0.48 -10.38 -13.57
CA LEU A 189 -0.31 -9.74 -14.87
C LEU A 189 -0.46 -10.77 -16.02
N GLY A 190 -0.35 -10.32 -17.28
CA GLY A 190 -0.69 -11.09 -18.46
C GLY A 190 -0.07 -12.49 -18.60
N GLY A 191 1.08 -12.75 -18.00
CA GLY A 191 1.69 -14.09 -17.88
C GLY A 191 1.51 -14.73 -16.50
N GLY A 192 0.65 -14.18 -15.64
CA GLY A 192 0.45 -14.62 -14.25
C GLY A 192 1.52 -14.12 -13.28
N GLU A 193 2.31 -13.10 -13.67
CA GLU A 193 3.32 -12.50 -12.80
C GLU A 193 2.66 -11.78 -11.61
N THR A 194 3.34 -11.79 -10.47
CA THR A 194 2.92 -11.00 -9.32
C THR A 194 3.06 -9.49 -9.65
N PRO A 195 1.99 -8.68 -9.54
CA PRO A 195 2.09 -7.25 -9.74
C PRO A 195 2.92 -6.61 -8.62
N ILE A 196 3.81 -5.68 -8.98
CA ILE A 196 4.61 -4.95 -7.99
C ILE A 196 3.80 -3.78 -7.41
N PHE A 197 3.01 -3.12 -8.24
CA PHE A 197 2.20 -1.96 -7.87
C PHE A 197 0.70 -2.18 -8.14
N PRO A 198 -0.17 -1.51 -7.38
CA PRO A 198 0.13 -0.76 -6.17
C PRO A 198 0.55 -1.68 -5.02
N VAL A 199 1.44 -1.22 -4.13
CA VAL A 199 1.62 -1.87 -2.83
C VAL A 199 0.28 -1.85 -2.10
N GLN A 200 -0.28 -3.00 -1.83
CA GLN A 200 -1.59 -3.13 -1.21
C GLN A 200 -1.46 -3.26 0.30
N ILE A 201 -2.30 -2.54 1.03
CA ILE A 201 -2.28 -2.45 2.48
C ILE A 201 -3.69 -2.70 3.00
N PHE A 202 -3.89 -3.88 3.57
CA PHE A 202 -5.16 -4.25 4.18
C PHE A 202 -5.23 -3.73 5.61
N LYS A 203 -6.21 -2.88 5.89
CA LYS A 203 -6.48 -2.33 7.22
C LYS A 203 -7.20 -3.36 8.07
N VAL A 204 -6.58 -3.80 9.16
CA VAL A 204 -7.14 -4.77 10.12
C VAL A 204 -7.71 -4.03 11.32
N LYS A 205 -8.99 -4.29 11.65
CA LYS A 205 -9.71 -3.64 12.75
C LYS A 205 -10.71 -4.59 13.40
N GLU A 206 -10.72 -4.64 14.73
CA GLU A 206 -11.73 -5.39 15.49
C GLU A 206 -13.13 -4.83 15.28
N GLY A 207 -14.11 -5.70 15.22
CA GLY A 207 -15.50 -5.35 14.95
C GLY A 207 -15.79 -5.01 13.48
N VAL A 208 -14.78 -5.05 12.62
CA VAL A 208 -14.91 -4.77 11.18
C VAL A 208 -14.53 -5.97 10.33
N ASN A 209 -13.32 -6.55 10.55
CA ASN A 209 -12.82 -7.63 9.71
C ASN A 209 -11.93 -8.67 10.40
N PHE A 210 -11.62 -8.50 11.70
CA PHE A 210 -10.62 -9.33 12.36
C PHE A 210 -11.17 -10.63 12.94
N ASN A 211 -12.40 -10.61 13.50
CA ASN A 211 -12.98 -11.75 14.17
C ASN A 211 -14.07 -12.43 13.33
N PRO A 212 -14.27 -13.75 13.51
CA PRO A 212 -15.43 -14.42 12.93
C PRO A 212 -16.74 -13.71 13.32
N GLY A 213 -17.56 -13.40 12.32
CA GLY A 213 -18.80 -12.64 12.50
C GLY A 213 -18.67 -11.13 12.25
N ASP A 214 -17.47 -10.59 12.14
CA ASP A 214 -17.27 -9.21 11.69
C ASP A 214 -17.73 -9.05 10.22
N PRO A 215 -18.28 -7.87 9.82
CA PRO A 215 -18.85 -7.65 8.48
C PRO A 215 -17.93 -7.99 7.31
N ASN A 216 -16.64 -7.70 7.43
CA ASN A 216 -15.62 -7.93 6.39
C ASN A 216 -14.65 -9.06 6.75
N TYR A 217 -15.03 -9.99 7.64
CA TYR A 217 -14.16 -11.11 8.02
C TYR A 217 -13.81 -12.02 6.83
N ASP A 218 -14.75 -12.27 5.94
CA ASP A 218 -14.53 -13.03 4.71
C ASP A 218 -13.49 -12.37 3.79
N LEU A 219 -13.47 -11.04 3.73
CA LEU A 219 -12.49 -10.27 2.97
C LEU A 219 -11.10 -10.30 3.63
N PHE A 220 -11.04 -10.35 4.96
CA PHE A 220 -9.77 -10.59 5.66
C PHE A 220 -9.21 -11.98 5.34
N GLN A 221 -10.06 -13.02 5.32
CA GLN A 221 -9.64 -14.37 4.93
C GLN A 221 -9.14 -14.40 3.47
N LEU A 222 -9.81 -13.70 2.55
CA LEU A 222 -9.36 -13.55 1.18
C LEU A 222 -8.01 -12.80 1.11
N ALA A 223 -7.84 -11.73 1.88
CA ALA A 223 -6.58 -10.97 1.94
C ALA A 223 -5.41 -11.83 2.44
N LEU A 224 -5.64 -12.69 3.44
CA LEU A 224 -4.63 -13.67 3.90
C LEU A 224 -4.23 -14.65 2.80
N LYS A 225 -5.21 -15.18 2.06
CA LYS A 225 -4.98 -16.09 0.94
C LYS A 225 -4.19 -15.40 -0.18
N THR A 226 -4.60 -14.21 -0.58
CA THR A 226 -3.94 -13.41 -1.63
C THR A 226 -2.50 -13.08 -1.23
N SER A 227 -2.27 -12.65 0.03
CA SER A 227 -0.93 -12.36 0.54
C SER A 227 -0.04 -13.59 0.59
N ALA A 228 -0.57 -14.75 0.98
CA ALA A 228 0.15 -16.01 0.97
C ALA A 228 0.56 -16.46 -0.45
N GLN A 229 -0.17 -16.03 -1.47
CA GLN A 229 0.10 -16.37 -2.87
C GLN A 229 0.97 -15.33 -3.59
N ARG A 230 0.81 -14.02 -3.27
CA ARG A 230 1.32 -12.90 -4.07
C ARG A 230 2.19 -11.92 -3.29
N LEU A 231 2.51 -12.15 -2.01
CA LEU A 231 3.21 -11.25 -1.10
C LEU A 231 2.43 -9.98 -0.71
N PHE A 232 1.31 -9.69 -1.37
CA PHE A 232 0.39 -8.58 -1.09
C PHE A 232 -1.03 -9.11 -0.88
N PRO A 233 -1.83 -8.44 -0.03
CA PRO A 233 -1.54 -7.21 0.71
C PRO A 233 -0.64 -7.40 1.94
N ASN A 234 0.03 -6.31 2.35
CA ASN A 234 0.55 -6.15 3.70
C ASN A 234 -0.58 -5.80 4.66
N PHE A 235 -0.35 -5.88 5.97
CA PHE A 235 -1.39 -5.68 6.98
C PHE A 235 -1.06 -4.48 7.88
N SER A 236 -1.97 -3.50 7.97
CA SER A 236 -1.88 -2.40 8.92
C SER A 236 -2.90 -2.59 10.04
N PHE A 237 -2.46 -2.42 11.28
CA PHE A 237 -3.28 -2.67 12.47
C PHE A 237 -3.78 -1.33 13.03
N ILE A 238 -5.05 -1.02 12.73
CA ILE A 238 -5.70 0.23 13.13
C ILE A 238 -5.83 0.31 14.66
N ASP A 239 -5.98 -0.84 15.33
CA ASP A 239 -6.18 -0.95 16.77
C ASP A 239 -4.88 -0.83 17.59
N ALA A 240 -3.71 -0.68 16.95
CA ALA A 240 -2.50 -0.41 17.70
C ALA A 240 -2.66 0.90 18.51
N PRO A 241 -2.29 0.96 19.81
CA PRO A 241 -2.60 2.11 20.68
C PRO A 241 -2.13 3.46 20.13
N PHE A 242 -0.96 3.48 19.49
CA PHE A 242 -0.39 4.69 18.88
C PHE A 242 -1.08 5.09 17.56
N ASN A 243 -1.98 4.27 17.02
CA ASN A 243 -2.86 4.59 15.91
C ASN A 243 -4.24 5.01 16.42
N LEU A 244 -4.79 4.30 17.42
CA LEU A 244 -6.11 4.61 18.00
C LEU A 244 -6.21 6.01 18.60
N GLN A 245 -5.11 6.59 19.07
CA GLN A 245 -5.11 7.95 19.63
C GLN A 245 -5.62 9.02 18.64
N TYR A 246 -5.54 8.77 17.33
CA TYR A 246 -6.00 9.69 16.29
C TYR A 246 -7.39 9.34 15.77
N TYR A 247 -7.86 8.10 16.01
CA TYR A 247 -9.10 7.59 15.45
C TYR A 247 -10.32 8.23 16.08
N ARG A 248 -11.22 8.73 15.24
CA ARG A 248 -12.54 9.24 15.63
C ARG A 248 -13.62 8.33 15.04
N PRO A 249 -14.46 7.70 15.88
CA PRO A 249 -15.53 6.85 15.38
C PRO A 249 -16.44 7.57 14.37
N GLY A 250 -16.68 6.93 13.23
CA GLY A 250 -17.50 7.49 12.14
C GLY A 250 -16.75 8.37 11.16
N ASP A 251 -15.47 8.68 11.40
CA ASP A 251 -14.62 9.44 10.47
C ASP A 251 -13.45 8.58 9.98
N TYR A 252 -13.64 7.93 8.84
CA TYR A 252 -12.63 7.07 8.23
C TYR A 252 -11.35 7.84 7.82
N ASN A 253 -11.39 9.17 7.67
CA ASN A 253 -10.20 9.97 7.36
C ASN A 253 -9.20 10.00 8.51
N THR A 254 -9.64 9.66 9.72
CA THR A 254 -8.80 9.56 10.92
C THR A 254 -8.22 8.16 11.14
N GLU A 255 -8.53 7.21 10.27
CA GLU A 255 -7.86 5.91 10.25
C GLU A 255 -6.43 6.07 9.71
N VAL A 256 -5.48 5.41 10.36
CA VAL A 256 -4.10 5.41 9.88
C VAL A 256 -4.03 4.77 8.49
N ALA A 257 -3.19 5.35 7.63
CA ALA A 257 -2.80 4.75 6.37
C ALA A 257 -1.28 4.84 6.19
N TYR A 258 -0.74 3.85 5.49
CA TYR A 258 0.68 3.80 5.19
C TYR A 258 0.92 4.04 3.70
N MET A 259 2.10 4.54 3.36
CA MET A 259 2.56 4.69 1.99
C MET A 259 3.76 3.77 1.75
N GLY A 260 3.65 2.99 0.68
CA GLY A 260 4.71 2.08 0.26
C GLY A 260 5.15 1.13 1.36
N CYS A 261 6.46 1.08 1.59
CA CYS A 261 7.05 0.12 2.52
C CYS A 261 6.72 0.42 3.98
N ARG A 262 6.59 1.71 4.39
CA ARG A 262 6.44 2.03 5.81
C ARG A 262 6.05 3.45 6.19
N THR A 263 6.03 4.41 5.28
CA THR A 263 5.80 5.82 5.62
C THR A 263 4.41 6.04 6.21
N ARG A 264 4.35 6.79 7.30
CA ARG A 264 3.15 7.11 8.07
C ARG A 264 3.11 8.61 8.36
N VAL A 265 1.96 9.24 8.10
CA VAL A 265 1.70 10.64 8.41
C VAL A 265 0.35 10.72 9.10
N MET A 266 0.32 11.09 10.37
CA MET A 266 -0.92 11.21 11.17
C MET A 266 -0.92 12.47 12.04
N GLY A 267 -0.11 12.52 13.10
CA GLY A 267 -0.07 13.66 14.00
C GLY A 267 0.22 14.97 13.27
N ASN A 268 -0.38 16.05 13.73
CA ASN A 268 -0.23 17.37 13.14
C ASN A 268 -0.09 18.43 14.24
N VAL A 269 1.15 18.72 14.61
CA VAL A 269 1.47 19.71 15.66
C VAL A 269 1.10 21.14 15.20
N TYR A 270 1.21 21.40 13.89
CA TYR A 270 0.83 22.68 13.31
C TYR A 270 -0.68 22.95 13.43
N ASP A 271 -1.51 21.95 13.12
CA ASP A 271 -2.97 22.03 13.25
C ASP A 271 -3.53 20.70 13.82
N PRO A 272 -3.68 20.59 15.15
CA PRO A 272 -4.21 19.38 15.79
C PRO A 272 -5.65 19.02 15.41
N THR A 273 -6.39 19.90 14.74
CA THR A 273 -7.74 19.58 14.24
C THR A 273 -7.71 18.76 12.96
N LYS A 274 -6.54 18.68 12.29
CA LYS A 274 -6.30 18.00 11.01
C LYS A 274 -5.27 16.88 11.14
N GLU A 275 -5.48 16.00 12.11
CA GLU A 275 -4.67 14.80 12.30
C GLU A 275 -5.19 13.66 11.40
N VAL A 276 -4.89 13.78 10.12
CA VAL A 276 -5.30 12.86 9.06
C VAL A 276 -4.12 12.51 8.16
N THR A 277 -4.21 11.40 7.42
CA THR A 277 -3.21 11.05 6.40
C THR A 277 -3.50 11.73 5.06
N CYS A 278 -4.78 11.83 4.67
CA CYS A 278 -5.19 12.36 3.37
C CYS A 278 -4.78 13.83 3.19
N GLY A 279 -4.32 14.18 1.99
CA GLY A 279 -3.90 15.55 1.65
C GLY A 279 -2.58 15.99 2.30
N ARG A 280 -1.81 15.07 2.87
CA ARG A 280 -0.54 15.34 3.57
C ARG A 280 0.55 14.39 3.10
N GLY A 281 1.80 14.68 3.46
CA GLY A 281 2.92 13.83 3.11
C GLY A 281 4.20 14.20 3.87
N ASN A 282 5.23 13.38 3.66
CA ASN A 282 6.58 13.68 4.14
C ASN A 282 7.27 14.62 3.15
N LEU A 283 7.67 15.81 3.60
CA LEU A 283 8.34 16.82 2.78
C LEU A 283 9.80 16.48 2.53
N SER A 284 10.44 15.90 3.51
CA SER A 284 11.85 15.51 3.42
C SER A 284 12.24 14.60 4.57
N PHE A 285 13.18 13.68 4.31
CA PHE A 285 13.82 12.90 5.37
C PHE A 285 15.33 12.79 5.13
N THR A 286 16.07 12.53 6.21
CA THR A 286 17.50 12.25 6.18
C THR A 286 17.82 11.17 7.19
N SER A 287 18.58 10.16 6.77
CA SER A 287 18.89 8.98 7.60
C SER A 287 20.28 9.05 8.21
N ILE A 288 20.35 8.78 9.51
CA ILE A 288 21.59 8.69 10.28
C ILE A 288 22.18 7.28 10.15
N ASN A 289 23.48 7.23 9.89
CA ASN A 289 24.28 5.99 9.95
C ASN A 289 24.64 5.72 11.43
N LEU A 290 23.75 5.05 12.18
CA LEU A 290 23.99 4.73 13.59
C LEU A 290 25.20 3.82 13.80
N PRO A 291 25.48 2.78 12.97
CA PRO A 291 26.68 1.95 13.11
C PRO A 291 27.98 2.73 13.17
N ARG A 292 28.13 3.77 12.35
CA ARG A 292 29.32 4.62 12.37
C ARG A 292 29.51 5.28 13.74
N LEU A 293 28.45 5.83 14.31
CA LEU A 293 28.51 6.46 15.64
C LEU A 293 28.88 5.43 16.72
N GLY A 294 28.32 4.20 16.60
CA GLY A 294 28.66 3.09 17.48
C GLY A 294 30.14 2.66 17.40
N ILE A 295 30.70 2.59 16.18
CA ILE A 295 32.12 2.29 15.96
C ILE A 295 33.02 3.38 16.57
N GLU A 296 32.72 4.65 16.31
CA GLU A 296 33.52 5.81 16.77
C GLU A 296 33.43 6.02 18.29
N ALA A 297 32.37 5.52 18.92
CA ALA A 297 32.21 5.57 20.37
C ALA A 297 33.16 4.60 21.12
N HIS A 298 33.59 3.49 20.49
CA HIS A 298 34.46 2.48 21.09
C HIS A 298 33.92 1.90 22.41
N GLY A 299 32.60 1.68 22.50
CA GLY A 299 31.92 1.12 23.68
C GLY A 299 31.58 2.19 24.76
N ASP A 300 31.93 3.43 24.56
CA ASP A 300 31.56 4.55 25.43
C ASP A 300 30.15 5.05 25.08
N ILE A 301 29.18 4.72 25.94
CA ILE A 301 27.76 5.04 25.74
C ILE A 301 27.49 6.54 25.80
N ASP A 302 28.14 7.27 26.72
CA ASP A 302 27.94 8.73 26.85
C ASP A 302 28.46 9.46 25.61
N LYS A 303 29.63 9.02 25.12
CA LYS A 303 30.20 9.55 23.87
C LYS A 303 29.28 9.25 22.67
N PHE A 304 28.69 8.07 22.64
CA PHE A 304 27.73 7.70 21.58
C PHE A 304 26.53 8.66 21.58
N PHE A 305 25.85 8.85 22.71
CA PHE A 305 24.70 9.75 22.80
C PHE A 305 25.05 11.20 22.46
N LYS A 306 26.20 11.68 22.89
CA LYS A 306 26.68 13.02 22.50
C LYS A 306 26.85 13.13 20.98
N SER A 307 27.48 12.16 20.36
CA SER A 307 27.69 12.15 18.91
C SER A 307 26.36 12.01 18.15
N LEU A 308 25.41 11.27 18.73
CA LEU A 308 24.05 11.13 18.17
C LEU A 308 23.31 12.47 18.20
N ASP A 309 23.39 13.22 19.30
CA ASP A 309 22.81 14.56 19.43
C ASP A 309 23.40 15.55 18.42
N ASP A 310 24.73 15.60 18.30
CA ASP A 310 25.42 16.43 17.31
C ASP A 310 24.94 16.10 15.88
N MET A 311 24.74 14.82 15.58
CA MET A 311 24.25 14.36 14.27
C MET A 311 22.77 14.70 14.06
N ILE A 312 21.93 14.56 15.07
CA ILE A 312 20.50 14.96 15.01
C ILE A 312 20.40 16.45 14.73
N ASP A 313 21.18 17.29 15.42
CA ASP A 313 21.22 18.75 15.18
C ASP A 313 21.64 19.10 13.75
N LEU A 314 22.62 18.37 13.20
CA LEU A 314 23.02 18.54 11.80
C LEU A 314 21.88 18.19 10.83
N VAL A 315 21.19 17.07 11.07
CA VAL A 315 20.07 16.62 10.23
C VAL A 315 18.89 17.59 10.33
N ILE A 316 18.55 18.08 11.52
CA ILE A 316 17.51 19.11 11.71
C ILE A 316 17.83 20.37 10.91
N ARG A 317 19.06 20.88 10.98
CA ARG A 317 19.49 22.05 10.18
C ARG A 317 19.33 21.79 8.68
N GLN A 318 19.67 20.58 8.19
CA GLN A 318 19.50 20.22 6.79
C GLN A 318 18.03 20.16 6.39
N LEU A 319 17.17 19.54 7.20
CA LEU A 319 15.72 19.47 6.97
C LEU A 319 15.11 20.88 6.93
N MET A 320 15.46 21.75 7.87
CA MET A 320 15.00 23.14 7.89
C MET A 320 15.47 23.94 6.68
N HIS A 321 16.70 23.68 6.19
CA HIS A 321 17.17 24.33 4.96
C HIS A 321 16.34 23.89 3.74
N ARG A 322 16.05 22.60 3.59
CA ARG A 322 15.19 22.09 2.53
C ARG A 322 13.76 22.65 2.64
N PHE A 323 13.21 22.70 3.86
CA PHE A 323 11.89 23.27 4.11
C PHE A 323 11.80 24.72 3.68
N LYS A 324 12.80 25.55 4.00
CA LYS A 324 12.89 26.96 3.56
C LYS A 324 12.88 27.08 2.03
N ILE A 325 13.60 26.19 1.32
CA ILE A 325 13.61 26.16 -0.15
C ILE A 325 12.22 25.80 -0.68
N GLN A 326 11.55 24.81 -0.09
CA GLN A 326 10.20 24.44 -0.49
C GLN A 326 9.20 25.58 -0.22
N CYS A 327 9.28 26.23 0.93
CA CYS A 327 8.43 27.38 1.28
C CYS A 327 8.66 28.63 0.40
N SER A 328 9.75 28.72 -0.33
CA SER A 328 10.00 29.83 -1.27
C SER A 328 9.26 29.67 -2.60
N LYS A 329 8.48 28.59 -2.76
CA LYS A 329 7.72 28.29 -3.97
C LYS A 329 6.30 28.84 -3.88
N VAL A 330 5.65 28.90 -5.05
CA VAL A 330 4.26 29.29 -5.20
C VAL A 330 3.45 28.14 -5.81
N VAL A 331 2.12 28.21 -5.75
CA VAL A 331 1.21 27.18 -6.27
C VAL A 331 1.52 26.80 -7.72
N ARG A 332 1.87 27.76 -8.56
CA ARG A 332 2.27 27.55 -9.98
C ARG A 332 3.43 26.55 -10.16
N ASN A 333 4.27 26.36 -9.14
CA ASN A 333 5.33 25.35 -9.17
C ASN A 333 4.80 23.91 -8.92
N TYR A 334 3.57 23.79 -8.42
CA TYR A 334 2.87 22.54 -8.11
C TYR A 334 1.43 22.62 -8.61
N PRO A 335 1.21 22.79 -9.94
CA PRO A 335 -0.11 23.09 -10.49
C PRO A 335 -1.13 21.97 -10.28
N PHE A 336 -0.68 20.73 -10.11
CA PHE A 336 -1.53 19.60 -9.81
C PHE A 336 -1.73 19.42 -8.30
N LEU A 337 -0.66 19.23 -7.54
CA LEU A 337 -0.70 18.93 -6.11
C LEU A 337 -1.39 20.06 -5.30
N MET A 338 -1.01 21.31 -5.57
CA MET A 338 -1.53 22.48 -4.89
C MET A 338 -2.70 23.11 -5.66
N GLY A 339 -2.55 23.28 -6.98
CA GLY A 339 -3.54 23.95 -7.80
C GLY A 339 -4.85 23.17 -8.01
N GLN A 340 -4.88 21.88 -7.71
CA GLN A 340 -6.11 21.06 -7.72
C GLN A 340 -6.62 20.75 -6.30
N GLY A 341 -6.06 21.36 -5.26
CA GLY A 341 -6.50 21.13 -3.88
C GLY A 341 -6.25 19.73 -3.35
N ILE A 342 -5.24 19.02 -3.85
CA ILE A 342 -4.88 17.66 -3.37
C ILE A 342 -4.16 17.75 -2.03
N TRP A 343 -3.28 18.76 -1.87
CA TRP A 343 -2.67 19.06 -0.59
C TRP A 343 -3.66 19.81 0.29
N ILE A 344 -3.75 19.44 1.55
CA ILE A 344 -4.70 20.03 2.50
C ILE A 344 -4.56 21.56 2.59
N ASP A 345 -5.68 22.28 2.59
CA ASP A 345 -5.80 23.75 2.59
C ASP A 345 -5.27 24.46 1.32
N SER A 346 -4.78 23.73 0.34
CA SER A 346 -4.32 24.36 -0.91
C SER A 346 -5.46 24.76 -1.84
N GLU A 347 -6.68 24.27 -1.62
CA GLU A 347 -7.88 24.63 -2.40
C GLU A 347 -8.30 26.11 -2.26
N HIS A 348 -7.73 26.81 -1.28
CA HIS A 348 -7.98 28.23 -1.05
C HIS A 348 -6.92 29.16 -1.66
N LEU A 349 -5.88 28.58 -2.30
CA LEU A 349 -4.75 29.32 -2.83
C LEU A 349 -4.90 29.58 -4.33
N ASP A 350 -4.53 30.80 -4.76
CA ASP A 350 -4.37 31.16 -6.17
C ASP A 350 -2.98 30.75 -6.69
N MET A 351 -2.82 30.72 -8.03
CA MET A 351 -1.59 30.21 -8.69
C MET A 351 -0.30 30.95 -8.30
N ASP A 352 -0.39 32.19 -7.88
CA ASP A 352 0.77 33.02 -7.48
C ASP A 352 0.96 33.10 -5.96
N ASP A 353 0.08 32.44 -5.19
CA ASP A 353 0.18 32.43 -3.74
C ASP A 353 1.32 31.53 -3.25
N SER A 354 1.89 31.90 -2.11
CA SER A 354 2.93 31.13 -1.43
C SER A 354 2.37 29.82 -0.86
N VAL A 355 3.08 28.73 -1.05
CA VAL A 355 2.74 27.43 -0.44
C VAL A 355 3.26 27.26 1.00
N ALA A 356 3.93 28.27 1.55
CA ALA A 356 4.64 28.16 2.82
C ALA A 356 3.75 27.73 3.99
N GLU A 357 2.52 28.28 4.09
CA GLU A 357 1.62 27.97 5.21
C GLU A 357 1.08 26.54 5.11
N VAL A 358 0.62 26.13 3.94
CA VAL A 358 0.05 24.77 3.75
C VAL A 358 1.12 23.67 3.86
N LEU A 359 2.37 23.96 3.55
CA LEU A 359 3.46 23.01 3.72
C LEU A 359 3.75 22.68 5.19
N LYS A 360 3.33 23.50 6.16
CA LYS A 360 3.48 23.21 7.59
C LYS A 360 2.68 21.96 8.04
N HIS A 361 1.69 21.52 7.26
CA HIS A 361 0.98 20.26 7.48
C HIS A 361 1.84 19.03 7.16
N GLY A 362 2.88 19.17 6.37
CA GLY A 362 3.80 18.08 6.03
C GLY A 362 4.76 17.72 7.15
N THR A 363 5.44 16.59 7.03
CA THR A 363 6.39 16.10 8.03
C THR A 363 7.85 16.26 7.58
N LEU A 364 8.74 16.51 8.54
CA LEU A 364 10.18 16.52 8.38
C LEU A 364 10.75 15.37 9.21
N SER A 365 11.35 14.37 8.57
CA SER A 365 11.67 13.12 9.25
C SER A 365 13.17 12.90 9.41
N VAL A 366 13.58 12.57 10.61
CA VAL A 366 14.90 11.99 10.88
C VAL A 366 14.77 10.49 10.81
N GLY A 367 15.56 9.85 9.96
CA GLY A 367 15.62 8.40 9.82
C GLY A 367 16.86 7.80 10.46
N PHE A 368 16.89 6.48 10.59
CA PHE A 368 18.06 5.74 11.08
C PHE A 368 18.19 4.38 10.41
N ILE A 369 19.42 3.89 10.36
CA ILE A 369 19.80 2.59 9.79
C ILE A 369 20.74 1.89 10.75
N GLY A 370 20.64 0.56 10.85
CA GLY A 370 21.66 -0.29 11.47
C GLY A 370 21.68 -0.30 12.99
N LEU A 371 20.50 -0.30 13.65
CA LEU A 371 20.46 -0.40 15.12
C LEU A 371 21.16 -1.68 15.61
N ALA A 372 20.99 -2.80 14.92
CA ALA A 372 21.62 -4.07 15.31
C ALA A 372 23.15 -3.97 15.31
N GLU A 373 23.73 -3.46 14.25
CA GLU A 373 25.20 -3.27 14.12
C GLU A 373 25.72 -2.22 15.09
N THR A 374 24.92 -1.19 15.38
CA THR A 374 25.24 -0.17 16.39
C THR A 374 25.38 -0.80 17.77
N LEU A 375 24.39 -1.58 18.19
CA LEU A 375 24.42 -2.30 19.47
C LEU A 375 25.58 -3.30 19.52
N LYS A 376 25.86 -3.97 18.41
CA LYS A 376 27.01 -4.90 18.29
C LYS A 376 28.33 -4.16 18.48
N ALA A 377 28.48 -2.97 17.89
CA ALA A 377 29.67 -2.13 18.05
C ALA A 377 29.84 -1.61 19.47
N LEU A 378 28.74 -1.27 20.16
CA LEU A 378 28.76 -0.73 21.51
C LEU A 378 28.94 -1.78 22.60
N THR A 379 28.28 -2.95 22.47
CA THR A 379 28.14 -3.93 23.54
C THR A 379 28.63 -5.35 23.19
N GLY A 380 28.99 -5.58 21.94
CA GLY A 380 29.34 -6.92 21.42
C GLY A 380 28.14 -7.78 21.05
N LYS A 381 26.90 -7.36 21.34
CA LYS A 381 25.66 -8.11 21.05
C LYS A 381 24.57 -7.19 20.52
N HIS A 382 23.81 -7.64 19.51
CA HIS A 382 22.65 -6.89 19.06
C HIS A 382 21.40 -7.26 19.89
N HIS A 383 20.31 -6.54 19.68
CA HIS A 383 19.05 -6.65 20.47
C HIS A 383 18.34 -8.01 20.36
N GLY A 384 18.62 -8.80 19.32
CA GLY A 384 18.15 -10.21 19.23
C GLY A 384 18.92 -11.19 20.11
N GLU A 385 20.15 -10.83 20.52
CA GLU A 385 21.08 -11.68 21.29
C GLU A 385 21.02 -11.42 22.80
N SER A 386 20.55 -10.25 23.25
CA SER A 386 20.64 -9.85 24.65
C SER A 386 19.52 -8.88 25.05
N GLU A 387 18.92 -9.12 26.21
CA GLU A 387 17.91 -8.22 26.80
C GLU A 387 18.51 -6.85 27.17
N ALA A 388 19.76 -6.80 27.62
CA ALA A 388 20.45 -5.55 27.89
C ALA A 388 20.61 -4.72 26.61
N SER A 389 20.97 -5.36 25.50
CA SER A 389 21.08 -4.70 24.19
C SER A 389 19.69 -4.28 23.68
N GLN A 390 18.64 -5.06 23.90
CA GLN A 390 17.28 -4.64 23.58
C GLN A 390 16.87 -3.39 24.35
N LYS A 391 17.18 -3.33 25.65
CA LYS A 391 16.90 -2.16 26.49
C LYS A 391 17.65 -0.93 25.98
N LEU A 392 18.94 -1.07 25.68
CA LEU A 392 19.75 0.02 25.12
C LEU A 392 19.22 0.46 23.74
N GLY A 393 18.80 -0.49 22.90
CA GLY A 393 18.18 -0.17 21.60
C GLY A 393 16.91 0.67 21.74
N LEU A 394 16.03 0.32 22.67
CA LEU A 394 14.83 1.11 22.98
C LEU A 394 15.18 2.48 23.56
N GLU A 395 16.23 2.59 24.36
CA GLU A 395 16.73 3.86 24.89
C GLU A 395 17.25 4.78 23.78
N ILE A 396 18.05 4.24 22.85
CA ILE A 396 18.57 5.00 21.69
C ILE A 396 17.42 5.53 20.83
N ILE A 397 16.49 4.67 20.45
CA ILE A 397 15.37 5.07 19.58
C ILE A 397 14.38 5.97 20.32
N GLY A 398 14.15 5.73 21.61
CA GLY A 398 13.37 6.61 22.48
C GLY A 398 13.99 8.00 22.62
N HIS A 399 15.31 8.09 22.76
CA HIS A 399 16.04 9.36 22.78
C HIS A 399 15.83 10.12 21.46
N MET A 400 16.03 9.46 20.31
CA MET A 400 15.80 10.09 19.00
C MET A 400 14.35 10.58 18.85
N ARG A 401 13.37 9.79 19.32
CA ARG A 401 11.97 10.18 19.29
C ARG A 401 11.70 11.42 20.16
N ASN A 402 12.20 11.46 21.37
CA ASN A 402 12.06 12.61 22.27
C ASN A 402 12.64 13.89 21.66
N ARG A 403 13.80 13.79 21.00
CA ARG A 403 14.42 14.92 20.28
C ARG A 403 13.51 15.44 19.14
N MET A 404 12.80 14.56 18.43
CA MET A 404 11.83 14.99 17.40
C MET A 404 10.61 15.68 18.02
N ASP A 405 10.08 15.14 19.10
CA ASP A 405 8.95 15.74 19.82
C ASP A 405 9.31 17.12 20.41
N GLU A 406 10.54 17.29 20.92
CA GLU A 406 11.06 18.58 21.40
C GLU A 406 11.19 19.59 20.25
N GLU A 407 11.78 19.19 19.13
CA GLU A 407 11.93 20.08 17.98
C GLU A 407 10.57 20.48 17.38
N SER A 408 9.60 19.56 17.38
CA SER A 408 8.22 19.88 16.96
C SER A 408 7.58 20.94 17.87
N ARG A 409 7.70 20.80 19.19
CA ARG A 409 7.19 21.80 20.15
C ARG A 409 7.86 23.16 20.00
N LYS A 410 9.18 23.15 19.74
CA LYS A 410 9.98 24.38 19.59
C LYS A 410 9.66 25.14 18.30
N THR A 411 9.40 24.43 17.22
CA THR A 411 9.23 25.02 15.88
C THR A 411 7.78 25.15 15.43
N GLY A 412 6.85 24.43 16.04
CA GLY A 412 5.48 24.28 15.56
C GLY A 412 5.35 23.48 14.25
N LEU A 413 6.41 22.75 13.85
CA LEU A 413 6.44 21.92 12.65
C LEU A 413 6.40 20.44 13.03
N ASN A 414 6.05 19.58 12.08
CA ASN A 414 5.93 18.14 12.33
C ASN A 414 7.27 17.42 12.13
N PHE A 415 8.16 17.48 13.13
CA PHE A 415 9.35 16.62 13.16
C PHE A 415 8.98 15.21 13.60
N THR A 416 9.46 14.20 12.90
CA THR A 416 9.07 12.81 13.13
C THR A 416 10.26 11.85 12.99
N LEU A 417 10.18 10.67 13.60
CA LEU A 417 11.21 9.64 13.55
C LEU A 417 10.79 8.51 12.60
N LEU A 418 11.63 8.23 11.60
CA LEU A 418 11.41 7.23 10.57
C LEU A 418 12.32 6.01 10.76
N ALA A 419 11.72 4.82 10.81
CA ALA A 419 12.45 3.58 10.59
C ALA A 419 12.78 3.47 9.09
N THR A 420 13.94 3.95 8.67
CA THR A 420 14.28 4.19 7.26
C THR A 420 14.13 2.94 6.38
N PRO A 421 13.46 3.03 5.22
CA PRO A 421 13.56 2.03 4.15
C PRO A 421 14.91 2.20 3.44
N ALA A 422 15.92 1.46 3.90
CA ALA A 422 17.30 1.79 3.58
C ALA A 422 17.76 1.34 2.19
N GLU A 423 17.18 0.28 1.63
CA GLU A 423 17.52 -0.25 0.31
C GLU A 423 19.01 -0.12 -0.05
N GLY A 424 19.36 0.49 -1.18
CA GLY A 424 20.75 0.72 -1.58
C GLY A 424 21.58 1.59 -0.65
N LEU A 425 20.96 2.38 0.24
CA LEU A 425 21.67 3.23 1.23
C LEU A 425 22.36 2.39 2.29
N SER A 426 21.79 1.25 2.70
CA SER A 426 22.38 0.33 3.68
C SER A 426 23.71 -0.24 3.19
N GLY A 427 23.76 -0.68 1.93
CA GLY A 427 25.00 -1.15 1.29
C GLY A 427 26.01 -0.03 1.04
N ARG A 428 25.54 1.18 0.72
CA ARG A 428 26.41 2.33 0.56
C ARG A 428 27.11 2.72 1.87
N PHE A 429 26.39 2.74 2.97
CA PHE A 429 26.95 3.07 4.28
C PHE A 429 28.00 2.05 4.71
N VAL A 430 27.71 0.77 4.64
CA VAL A 430 28.69 -0.25 5.05
C VAL A 430 29.95 -0.20 4.17
N ARG A 431 29.84 0.00 2.85
CA ARG A 431 31.03 0.13 1.98
C ARG A 431 31.92 1.32 2.35
N ILE A 432 31.30 2.46 2.72
CA ILE A 432 32.08 3.64 3.16
C ILE A 432 32.77 3.34 4.50
N ASP A 433 32.08 2.69 5.43
CA ASP A 433 32.60 2.38 6.75
C ASP A 433 33.68 1.30 6.70
N GLN A 434 33.55 0.30 5.82
CA GLN A 434 34.61 -0.67 5.54
C GLN A 434 35.89 -0.03 5.04
N LYS A 435 35.77 0.98 4.17
CA LYS A 435 36.97 1.74 3.70
C LYS A 435 37.67 2.51 4.83
N LYS A 436 36.88 3.02 5.78
CA LYS A 436 37.40 3.86 6.87
C LYS A 436 37.90 3.06 8.07
N TYR A 437 37.22 1.99 8.44
CA TYR A 437 37.44 1.25 9.68
C TYR A 437 37.86 -0.21 9.46
N GLY A 438 37.86 -0.67 8.23
CA GLY A 438 38.06 -2.11 7.91
C GLY A 438 36.82 -2.97 8.17
N LYS A 439 37.00 -4.28 8.04
CA LYS A 439 35.97 -5.26 8.36
C LYS A 439 35.95 -5.57 9.85
N ILE A 440 34.88 -5.14 10.53
CA ILE A 440 34.63 -5.40 11.96
C ILE A 440 33.59 -6.53 12.04
N PRO A 441 33.92 -7.68 12.68
CA PRO A 441 33.03 -8.83 12.78
C PRO A 441 31.66 -8.48 13.38
N GLY A 442 30.59 -8.84 12.67
CA GLY A 442 29.20 -8.58 13.07
C GLY A 442 28.77 -7.12 12.97
N VAL A 443 29.61 -6.24 12.42
CA VAL A 443 29.31 -4.82 12.23
C VAL A 443 29.46 -4.44 10.75
N THR A 444 30.70 -4.49 10.21
CA THR A 444 30.99 -4.08 8.83
C THR A 444 31.41 -5.24 7.92
N ASP A 445 31.32 -6.48 8.34
CA ASP A 445 31.78 -7.67 7.63
C ASP A 445 30.78 -8.19 6.58
N ARG A 446 29.61 -7.56 6.44
CA ARG A 446 28.57 -7.88 5.47
C ARG A 446 28.47 -6.82 4.38
N GLU A 447 27.61 -7.07 3.38
CA GLU A 447 27.44 -6.17 2.25
C GLU A 447 26.45 -5.01 2.53
N TYR A 448 25.67 -5.10 3.61
CA TYR A 448 24.68 -4.10 4.01
C TYR A 448 24.57 -4.02 5.53
N TYR A 449 24.08 -2.87 6.03
CA TYR A 449 23.59 -2.74 7.40
C TYR A 449 22.12 -3.16 7.48
N THR A 450 21.72 -3.73 8.60
CA THR A 450 20.32 -4.07 8.86
C THR A 450 19.44 -2.82 8.79
N ASN A 451 18.30 -2.93 8.14
CA ASN A 451 17.33 -1.84 8.06
C ASN A 451 16.81 -1.45 9.45
N SER A 452 16.82 -0.14 9.73
CA SER A 452 16.22 0.48 10.92
C SER A 452 16.46 -0.30 12.22
N PHE A 453 15.38 -0.76 12.87
CA PHE A 453 15.38 -1.49 14.15
C PHE A 453 15.25 -3.01 13.99
N HIS A 454 15.26 -3.55 12.77
CA HIS A 454 15.03 -4.98 12.58
C HIS A 454 16.08 -5.85 13.26
N VAL A 455 15.64 -6.99 13.74
CA VAL A 455 16.55 -8.10 14.04
C VAL A 455 17.15 -8.58 12.72
N PRO A 456 18.49 -8.75 12.62
CA PRO A 456 19.11 -9.14 11.37
C PRO A 456 18.52 -10.42 10.77
N VAL A 457 18.26 -10.42 9.47
CA VAL A 457 17.63 -11.55 8.76
C VAL A 457 18.45 -12.83 8.89
N TYR A 458 19.79 -12.71 8.89
CA TYR A 458 20.70 -13.84 9.04
C TYR A 458 20.75 -14.43 10.46
N TYR A 459 20.15 -13.76 11.45
CA TYR A 459 20.13 -14.25 12.83
C TYR A 459 19.00 -15.28 13.01
N PRO A 460 19.33 -16.52 13.43
CA PRO A 460 18.31 -17.54 13.59
C PRO A 460 17.41 -17.23 14.78
N ILE A 461 16.21 -16.78 14.51
CA ILE A 461 15.21 -16.41 15.51
C ILE A 461 13.82 -16.90 15.08
N LYS A 462 13.03 -17.38 16.05
CA LYS A 462 11.64 -17.73 15.77
C LYS A 462 10.81 -16.47 15.46
N ALA A 463 9.89 -16.56 14.48
CA ALA A 463 9.02 -15.48 14.06
C ALA A 463 8.34 -14.75 15.24
N TYR A 464 7.75 -15.48 16.18
CA TYR A 464 7.11 -14.91 17.38
C TYR A 464 8.09 -14.08 18.24
N LYS A 465 9.33 -14.56 18.41
CA LYS A 465 10.33 -13.83 19.19
C LYS A 465 10.79 -12.55 18.47
N LYS A 466 10.96 -12.61 17.15
CA LYS A 466 11.26 -11.43 16.33
C LYS A 466 10.16 -10.38 16.46
N ILE A 467 8.89 -10.77 16.33
CA ILE A 467 7.74 -9.87 16.48
C ILE A 467 7.74 -9.20 17.87
N GLN A 468 7.96 -9.97 18.95
CA GLN A 468 8.05 -9.42 20.31
C GLN A 468 9.15 -8.38 20.48
N LEU A 469 10.32 -8.62 19.86
CA LEU A 469 11.47 -7.70 19.97
C LEU A 469 11.27 -6.42 19.15
N GLU A 470 10.63 -6.52 17.99
CA GLU A 470 10.43 -5.38 17.09
C GLU A 470 9.21 -4.52 17.46
N ALA A 471 8.17 -5.10 18.04
CA ALA A 471 6.91 -4.42 18.34
C ALA A 471 7.06 -3.11 19.14
N PRO A 472 7.89 -3.02 20.20
CA PRO A 472 8.03 -1.78 20.97
C PRO A 472 8.58 -0.59 20.16
N TYR A 473 9.33 -0.83 19.09
CA TYR A 473 9.88 0.23 18.24
C TYR A 473 8.83 0.91 17.36
N HIS A 474 7.70 0.23 17.09
CA HIS A 474 6.63 0.79 16.27
C HIS A 474 6.01 2.04 16.89
N ALA A 475 5.78 2.03 18.20
CA ALA A 475 5.26 3.20 18.92
C ALA A 475 6.24 4.39 18.91
N LEU A 476 7.54 4.13 18.82
CA LEU A 476 8.59 5.16 18.81
C LEU A 476 8.78 5.81 17.43
N THR A 477 8.48 5.10 16.34
CA THR A 477 8.75 5.52 14.96
C THR A 477 7.50 6.05 14.28
N ASN A 478 7.08 7.26 14.64
CA ASN A 478 5.82 7.87 14.21
C ASN A 478 5.78 8.33 12.74
N ALA A 479 6.93 8.45 12.08
CA ALA A 479 7.00 8.71 10.63
C ALA A 479 6.83 7.44 9.78
N GLY A 480 6.87 6.27 10.39
CA GLY A 480 6.65 5.01 9.71
C GLY A 480 7.60 3.90 10.12
N HIS A 481 7.12 2.70 9.99
CA HIS A 481 7.73 1.45 10.39
C HIS A 481 7.07 0.29 9.65
N ILE A 482 7.72 -0.86 9.65
CA ILE A 482 7.15 -2.14 9.26
C ILE A 482 7.94 -3.23 9.97
N SER A 483 7.30 -4.36 10.26
CA SER A 483 7.99 -5.60 10.61
C SER A 483 7.78 -6.64 9.54
N TYR A 484 8.85 -7.26 9.09
CA TYR A 484 8.84 -8.39 8.16
C TYR A 484 9.06 -9.69 8.93
N VAL A 485 8.26 -10.69 8.61
CA VAL A 485 8.47 -12.06 9.06
C VAL A 485 8.76 -12.91 7.83
N GLU A 486 9.91 -13.52 7.82
CA GLU A 486 10.31 -14.45 6.78
C GLU A 486 9.81 -15.86 7.17
N LEU A 487 8.98 -16.46 6.31
CA LEU A 487 8.51 -17.84 6.46
C LEU A 487 9.13 -18.70 5.36
N ASP A 488 9.63 -19.86 5.76
CA ASP A 488 10.12 -20.86 4.82
C ASP A 488 8.96 -21.64 4.20
N GLY A 489 9.11 -22.04 2.95
CA GLY A 489 8.18 -22.90 2.25
C GLY A 489 6.94 -22.22 1.69
N ASP A 490 6.01 -23.05 1.22
CA ASP A 490 4.78 -22.62 0.55
C ASP A 490 3.69 -22.26 1.58
N THR A 491 3.51 -20.98 1.81
CA THR A 491 2.52 -20.43 2.74
C THR A 491 1.07 -20.76 2.36
N CYS A 492 0.79 -21.00 1.07
CA CYS A 492 -0.54 -21.40 0.61
C CYS A 492 -0.98 -22.76 1.14
N LYS A 493 -0.04 -23.63 1.50
CA LYS A 493 -0.34 -24.96 2.07
C LYS A 493 -0.77 -24.90 3.53
N ASN A 494 -0.51 -23.79 4.24
CA ASN A 494 -0.87 -23.65 5.65
C ASN A 494 -1.32 -22.22 5.99
N LEU A 495 -2.47 -21.82 5.43
CA LEU A 495 -3.07 -20.50 5.69
C LEU A 495 -3.38 -20.25 7.17
N LYS A 496 -3.64 -21.30 7.97
CA LYS A 496 -3.86 -21.16 9.41
C LYS A 496 -2.59 -20.70 10.15
N ALA A 497 -1.44 -21.23 9.76
CA ALA A 497 -0.16 -20.78 10.32
C ALA A 497 0.14 -19.33 9.89
N PHE A 498 -0.13 -19.00 8.63
CA PHE A 498 -0.01 -17.62 8.12
C PHE A 498 -0.90 -16.66 8.90
N GLU A 499 -2.20 -16.98 9.06
CA GLU A 499 -3.13 -16.20 9.87
C GLU A 499 -2.66 -16.04 11.32
N SER A 500 -2.12 -17.11 11.93
CA SER A 500 -1.60 -17.05 13.31
C SER A 500 -0.46 -16.03 13.46
N VAL A 501 0.40 -15.88 12.47
CA VAL A 501 1.46 -14.87 12.47
C VAL A 501 0.87 -13.46 12.41
N ILE A 502 -0.09 -13.21 11.50
CA ILE A 502 -0.76 -11.91 11.38
C ILE A 502 -1.52 -11.55 12.67
N ARG A 503 -2.23 -12.51 13.26
CA ARG A 503 -2.92 -12.29 14.54
C ARG A 503 -1.94 -11.96 15.66
N TYR A 504 -0.83 -12.66 15.71
CA TYR A 504 0.20 -12.41 16.71
C TYR A 504 0.88 -11.04 16.54
N MET A 505 1.09 -10.57 15.32
CA MET A 505 1.56 -9.21 15.06
C MET A 505 0.62 -8.17 15.70
N LYS A 506 -0.70 -8.33 15.51
CA LYS A 506 -1.70 -7.45 16.13
C LYS A 506 -1.64 -7.50 17.66
N GLU A 507 -1.61 -8.69 18.23
CA GLU A 507 -1.56 -8.91 19.69
C GLU A 507 -0.33 -8.27 20.33
N GLN A 508 0.81 -8.24 19.64
CA GLN A 508 2.04 -7.64 20.13
C GLN A 508 2.12 -6.12 19.91
N GLY A 509 1.15 -5.52 19.23
CA GLY A 509 1.11 -4.08 18.98
C GLY A 509 1.95 -3.62 17.79
N ILE A 510 2.20 -4.50 16.82
CA ILE A 510 2.75 -4.10 15.51
C ILE A 510 1.75 -3.15 14.84
N GLY A 511 2.23 -2.05 14.28
CA GLY A 511 1.39 -1.09 13.55
C GLY A 511 1.23 -1.43 12.07
N TYR A 512 2.28 -2.01 11.47
CA TYR A 512 2.30 -2.41 10.07
C TYR A 512 3.25 -3.60 9.90
N GLY A 513 2.80 -4.64 9.24
CA GLY A 513 3.54 -5.87 9.09
C GLY A 513 3.34 -6.54 7.74
N SER A 514 4.32 -7.32 7.35
CA SER A 514 4.33 -8.13 6.14
C SER A 514 4.92 -9.50 6.42
N VAL A 515 4.48 -10.49 5.67
CA VAL A 515 5.07 -11.82 5.67
C VAL A 515 5.73 -12.05 4.32
N ASN A 516 7.04 -12.26 4.35
CA ASN A 516 7.81 -12.65 3.17
C ASN A 516 7.91 -14.18 3.10
N HIS A 517 7.78 -14.69 1.91
CA HIS A 517 7.99 -16.09 1.59
C HIS A 517 8.55 -16.23 0.17
N PRO A 518 9.21 -17.33 -0.17
CA PRO A 518 9.73 -17.52 -1.52
C PRO A 518 8.61 -17.48 -2.57
N VAL A 519 8.77 -16.64 -3.58
CA VAL A 519 7.94 -16.58 -4.78
C VAL A 519 8.89 -16.53 -5.98
N ASP A 520 9.36 -17.70 -6.37
CA ASP A 520 10.31 -17.81 -7.47
C ASP A 520 9.57 -17.99 -8.80
N ARG A 521 10.22 -17.62 -9.89
CA ARG A 521 9.72 -17.87 -11.25
C ARG A 521 10.79 -18.54 -12.10
N ASP A 522 10.44 -19.69 -12.67
CA ASP A 522 11.26 -20.27 -13.72
C ASP A 522 11.01 -19.55 -15.05
N PRO A 523 12.01 -18.83 -15.61
CA PRO A 523 11.83 -18.07 -16.84
C PRO A 523 11.61 -18.97 -18.06
N VAL A 524 11.98 -20.25 -17.98
CA VAL A 524 11.88 -21.21 -19.09
C VAL A 524 10.49 -21.80 -19.20
N CYS A 525 9.91 -22.27 -18.10
CA CYS A 525 8.58 -22.90 -18.12
C CYS A 525 7.46 -22.01 -17.56
N GLY A 526 7.79 -20.81 -17.05
CA GLY A 526 6.85 -19.86 -16.47
C GLY A 526 6.23 -20.32 -15.15
N TYR A 527 6.82 -21.32 -14.46
CA TYR A 527 6.36 -21.70 -13.13
C TYR A 527 6.56 -20.54 -12.15
N THR A 528 5.56 -20.26 -11.34
CA THR A 528 5.67 -19.31 -10.24
C THR A 528 5.31 -20.04 -8.94
N GLY A 529 6.15 -19.92 -7.92
CA GLY A 529 5.99 -20.59 -6.63
C GLY A 529 7.34 -20.81 -5.97
N VAL A 530 7.41 -21.71 -5.00
CA VAL A 530 8.67 -22.06 -4.34
C VAL A 530 9.52 -22.92 -5.29
N ILE A 531 10.70 -22.42 -5.62
CA ILE A 531 11.74 -23.16 -6.34
C ILE A 531 12.97 -23.17 -5.45
N ASP A 532 13.31 -24.34 -4.92
CA ASP A 532 14.57 -24.53 -4.23
C ASP A 532 15.71 -24.66 -5.27
N ASP A 533 16.28 -25.83 -5.43
CA ASP A 533 17.32 -26.08 -6.45
C ASP A 533 16.76 -26.55 -7.80
N ILE A 534 15.53 -27.08 -7.81
CA ILE A 534 14.92 -27.74 -8.97
C ILE A 534 13.49 -27.23 -9.17
N CYS A 535 13.19 -26.74 -10.37
CA CYS A 535 11.84 -26.30 -10.71
C CYS A 535 10.83 -27.46 -10.63
N PRO A 536 9.76 -27.36 -9.81
CA PRO A 536 8.78 -28.44 -9.62
C PRO A 536 7.99 -28.78 -10.89
N ARG A 537 7.88 -27.82 -11.84
CA ARG A 537 7.13 -28.01 -13.08
C ARG A 537 7.95 -28.71 -14.15
N CYS A 538 9.16 -28.24 -14.41
CA CYS A 538 9.97 -28.73 -15.53
C CYS A 538 11.18 -29.55 -15.13
N GLY A 539 11.52 -29.64 -13.84
CA GLY A 539 12.68 -30.38 -13.35
C GLY A 539 14.04 -29.75 -13.67
N ARG A 540 14.07 -28.51 -14.18
CA ARG A 540 15.31 -27.79 -14.49
C ARG A 540 16.00 -27.34 -13.20
N LYS A 541 17.31 -27.54 -13.15
CA LYS A 541 18.16 -26.98 -12.10
C LYS A 541 18.62 -25.57 -12.49
N GLU A 542 18.81 -24.71 -11.50
CA GLU A 542 19.39 -23.38 -11.69
C GLU A 542 20.72 -23.44 -12.46
N GLY A 543 20.84 -22.61 -13.49
CA GLY A 543 22.07 -22.54 -14.32
C GLY A 543 22.25 -23.68 -15.34
N GLU A 544 21.35 -24.65 -15.40
CA GLU A 544 21.39 -25.67 -16.45
C GLU A 544 20.99 -25.11 -17.81
N PRO A 545 21.79 -25.37 -18.88
CA PRO A 545 21.44 -24.95 -20.23
C PRO A 545 20.19 -25.69 -20.73
N VAL A 546 19.34 -25.00 -21.44
CA VAL A 546 18.10 -25.55 -22.01
C VAL A 546 18.33 -26.07 -23.40
N SER A 547 18.11 -27.37 -23.62
CA SER A 547 18.18 -27.96 -24.96
C SER A 547 16.91 -27.65 -25.77
N LEU A 548 17.04 -27.48 -27.10
CA LEU A 548 15.89 -27.28 -28.00
C LEU A 548 14.89 -28.43 -27.95
N ALA A 549 15.36 -29.68 -27.69
CA ALA A 549 14.49 -30.84 -27.55
C ALA A 549 13.62 -30.71 -26.29
N PHE A 550 14.24 -30.36 -25.16
CA PHE A 550 13.53 -30.14 -23.89
C PHE A 550 12.52 -29.00 -24.00
N LEU A 551 12.90 -27.90 -24.66
CA LEU A 551 12.00 -26.75 -24.92
C LEU A 551 10.77 -27.15 -25.76
N LYS A 552 10.96 -27.99 -26.79
CA LYS A 552 9.86 -28.50 -27.62
C LYS A 552 8.90 -29.37 -26.82
N GLU A 553 9.41 -30.16 -25.89
CA GLU A 553 8.59 -31.00 -24.99
C GLU A 553 7.81 -30.13 -24.00
N LEU A 554 8.43 -29.13 -23.40
CA LEU A 554 7.76 -28.20 -22.51
C LEU A 554 6.65 -27.43 -23.21
N ARG A 555 6.88 -26.93 -24.43
CA ARG A 555 5.86 -26.25 -25.24
C ARG A 555 4.66 -27.14 -25.58
N LYS A 556 4.87 -28.44 -25.76
CA LYS A 556 3.76 -29.40 -25.94
C LYS A 556 2.97 -29.60 -24.65
N LYS A 557 3.65 -29.69 -23.52
CA LYS A 557 3.04 -29.98 -22.22
C LYS A 557 2.34 -28.76 -21.61
N TYR A 558 2.85 -27.54 -21.90
CA TYR A 558 2.35 -26.28 -21.36
C TYR A 558 2.12 -25.24 -22.48
N PRO A 559 1.14 -25.43 -23.37
CA PRO A 559 0.95 -24.60 -24.56
C PRO A 559 0.56 -23.14 -24.24
N ASN A 560 -0.05 -22.89 -23.07
CA ASN A 560 -0.52 -21.57 -22.66
C ASN A 560 0.49 -20.80 -21.79
N VAL A 561 1.65 -21.39 -21.53
CA VAL A 561 2.68 -20.74 -20.69
C VAL A 561 3.86 -20.39 -21.60
N PRO A 562 4.33 -19.13 -21.60
CA PRO A 562 5.55 -18.76 -22.33
C PRO A 562 6.73 -19.61 -21.85
N VAL A 563 7.43 -20.22 -22.79
CA VAL A 563 8.63 -21.00 -22.51
C VAL A 563 9.75 -20.43 -23.37
N TYR A 564 10.78 -19.92 -22.72
CA TYR A 564 11.91 -19.23 -23.38
C TYR A 564 13.23 -19.96 -23.11
N THR A 565 14.13 -19.96 -24.08
CA THR A 565 15.54 -20.27 -23.86
C THR A 565 16.27 -19.06 -23.30
N ASP A 566 17.44 -19.30 -22.67
CA ASP A 566 18.30 -18.20 -22.22
C ASP A 566 18.71 -17.30 -23.41
N GLU A 567 18.91 -17.85 -24.60
CA GLU A 567 19.20 -17.11 -25.84
C GLU A 567 18.01 -16.25 -26.30
N GLU A 568 16.78 -16.78 -26.24
CA GLU A 568 15.56 -16.03 -26.55
C GLU A 568 15.34 -14.89 -25.56
N ILE A 569 15.60 -15.12 -24.26
CA ILE A 569 15.51 -14.12 -23.21
C ILE A 569 16.55 -13.01 -23.45
N MET A 570 17.78 -13.35 -23.74
CA MET A 570 18.86 -12.40 -24.01
C MET A 570 18.64 -11.61 -25.31
N ALA A 571 18.19 -12.27 -26.37
CA ALA A 571 17.92 -11.64 -27.68
C ALA A 571 16.71 -10.70 -27.66
N GLY A 572 15.72 -10.98 -26.82
CA GLY A 572 14.51 -10.16 -26.65
C GLY A 572 14.71 -8.91 -25.80
N GLY A 573 15.90 -8.67 -25.25
CA GLY A 573 16.13 -7.57 -24.29
C GLY A 573 15.33 -7.71 -23.01
N ILE A 574 14.70 -8.86 -22.77
CA ILE A 574 14.00 -9.19 -21.54
C ILE A 574 15.08 -9.51 -20.50
N GLU A 575 15.56 -8.48 -19.84
CA GLU A 575 16.48 -8.59 -18.68
C GLU A 575 15.74 -9.20 -17.46
N HIS A 576 15.06 -10.31 -17.64
CA HIS A 576 14.51 -11.09 -16.56
C HIS A 576 15.41 -12.28 -16.28
N ASP A 577 16.63 -11.98 -15.88
CA ASP A 577 17.37 -12.92 -15.01
C ASP A 577 16.59 -12.99 -13.70
N TRP A 578 15.99 -14.13 -13.38
CA TRP A 578 15.34 -14.37 -12.09
C TRP A 578 16.28 -14.08 -10.90
N ARG A 579 17.61 -14.11 -11.09
CA ARG A 579 18.62 -13.60 -10.16
C ARG A 579 18.51 -12.08 -9.91
N ARG A 580 17.93 -11.28 -10.84
CA ARG A 580 17.69 -9.86 -10.65
C ARG A 580 16.36 -9.55 -9.96
N THR A 581 15.38 -10.44 -9.97
CA THR A 581 14.21 -10.32 -9.10
C THR A 581 14.56 -10.50 -7.62
N GLN A 582 15.66 -11.18 -7.31
CA GLN A 582 16.26 -11.20 -5.96
C GLN A 582 16.97 -9.86 -5.62
N GLU A 583 17.44 -9.10 -6.60
CA GLU A 583 18.05 -7.77 -6.39
C GLU A 583 17.04 -6.63 -6.27
N CYS A 584 15.79 -6.80 -6.66
CA CYS A 584 14.69 -5.88 -6.38
C CYS A 584 14.21 -6.03 -4.92
N GLY A 585 15.10 -5.72 -4.00
CA GLY A 585 14.82 -5.09 -2.72
C GLY A 585 13.95 -5.80 -1.70
N CYS A 586 13.58 -7.08 -1.86
CA CYS A 586 12.81 -7.79 -0.84
C CYS A 586 13.33 -9.17 -0.48
N SER A 587 14.39 -9.66 -1.07
CA SER A 587 15.02 -10.89 -0.61
C SER A 587 16.48 -10.68 -0.25
N SER A 588 16.72 -10.75 1.01
CA SER A 588 18.02 -11.00 1.61
C SER A 588 18.51 -12.38 1.24
N LYS A 589 19.60 -12.49 0.58
CA LYS A 589 20.62 -13.48 0.95
C LYS A 589 21.82 -12.76 1.49
#